data_34c6ff2048088b6f9248d455dcbe3c30
#
_entry.id   34c6ff2048088b6f9248d455dcbe3c30
#
_cell.length_a   1.000
_cell.length_b   1.000
_cell.length_c   1.000
_cell.angle_alpha   90.00
_cell.angle_beta   90.00
_cell.angle_gamma   90.00
#
_symmetry.space_group_name_H-M   'P 1'
#
loop_
_entity.id
_entity.type
_entity.pdbx_description
1 polymer ?
#
loop_
_entity_poly.entity_id
_entity_poly.type
_entity_poly.pdbx_seq_one_letter_code
_entity_poly.pdbx_strand_id
1 'polypeptide(L)'
;MQRPARRLTLFLLACLAAAPASAADGSKQHRVVFQVDTADTATMSLTLNNATNVVDYYRDKNEEVEIDIVAFGPGLAMYRADKSTVADRIAHFADYGFPSKVQFSACNNTKTAMEKAEGHPIELLPQATIVPSGVVQIMERQEQGWSYVRP
;
A
#
# COMPACT_ATOMS: atom_id res chain seq x y z
N MET A 1 -69.98 15.35 -49.30
CA MET A 1 -69.44 16.04 -48.10
C MET A 1 -68.39 15.16 -47.50
N GLN A 2 -67.11 15.40 -47.82
CA GLN A 2 -65.90 14.62 -47.29
C GLN A 2 -65.27 15.42 -46.20
N ARG A 3 -65.09 14.80 -45.02
CA ARG A 3 -64.34 15.37 -43.88
C ARG A 3 -62.88 14.96 -44.00
N PRO A 4 -61.93 15.86 -43.90
CA PRO A 4 -60.51 15.48 -43.89
C PRO A 4 -60.07 14.95 -42.52
N ALA A 5 -59.38 13.79 -42.53
CA ALA A 5 -58.74 13.19 -41.37
C ALA A 5 -57.49 14.00 -40.95
N ARG A 6 -57.48 14.51 -39.72
CA ARG A 6 -56.32 15.13 -39.08
C ARG A 6 -55.32 14.04 -38.67
N ARG A 7 -54.19 13.99 -39.35
CA ARG A 7 -53.04 13.17 -38.95
C ARG A 7 -52.33 13.85 -37.78
N LEU A 8 -52.41 13.25 -36.61
CA LEU A 8 -51.70 13.66 -35.41
C LEU A 8 -50.28 13.07 -35.47
N THR A 9 -49.28 13.90 -35.76
CA THR A 9 -47.89 13.49 -35.77
C THR A 9 -47.35 13.56 -34.34
N LEU A 10 -47.11 12.41 -33.74
CA LEU A 10 -46.49 12.28 -32.40
C LEU A 10 -44.97 12.51 -32.53
N PHE A 11 -44.46 13.65 -32.06
CA PHE A 11 -43.04 13.88 -31.92
C PHE A 11 -42.52 13.19 -30.63
N LEU A 12 -41.79 12.10 -30.81
CA LEU A 12 -41.11 11.41 -29.71
C LEU A 12 -39.83 12.22 -29.40
N LEU A 13 -39.86 12.98 -28.31
CA LEU A 13 -38.69 13.71 -27.81
C LEU A 13 -37.78 12.71 -27.05
N ALA A 14 -36.73 12.22 -27.70
CA ALA A 14 -35.73 11.37 -27.05
C ALA A 14 -34.84 12.25 -26.16
N CYS A 15 -35.09 12.27 -24.84
CA CYS A 15 -34.15 12.86 -23.86
C CYS A 15 -32.91 11.97 -23.76
N LEU A 16 -31.84 12.41 -24.40
CA LEU A 16 -30.50 11.84 -24.22
C LEU A 16 -29.98 12.29 -22.83
N ALA A 17 -30.13 11.42 -21.83
CA ALA A 17 -29.53 11.65 -20.51
C ALA A 17 -28.00 11.50 -20.65
N ALA A 18 -27.30 12.62 -20.74
CA ALA A 18 -25.84 12.64 -20.59
C ALA A 18 -25.50 12.33 -19.13
N ALA A 19 -25.02 11.10 -18.87
CA ALA A 19 -24.41 10.77 -17.58
C ALA A 19 -23.16 11.65 -17.38
N PRO A 20 -22.98 12.28 -16.21
CA PRO A 20 -21.75 12.99 -15.95
C PRO A 20 -20.59 11.98 -15.96
N ALA A 21 -19.67 12.15 -16.91
CA ALA A 21 -18.38 11.47 -16.85
C ALA A 21 -17.69 11.98 -15.59
N SER A 22 -17.61 11.14 -14.56
CA SER A 22 -16.79 11.39 -13.38
C SER A 22 -15.37 11.51 -13.89
N ALA A 23 -14.83 12.73 -13.95
CA ALA A 23 -13.43 12.95 -14.21
C ALA A 23 -12.69 12.28 -13.04
N ALA A 24 -12.10 11.11 -13.29
CA ALA A 24 -11.12 10.55 -12.38
C ALA A 24 -10.02 11.60 -12.26
N ASP A 25 -9.86 12.15 -11.07
CA ASP A 25 -8.76 13.05 -10.75
C ASP A 25 -7.47 12.31 -11.10
N GLY A 26 -6.81 12.76 -12.19
CA GLY A 26 -5.64 12.10 -12.76
C GLY A 26 -4.37 12.37 -11.96
N SER A 27 -4.47 12.56 -10.64
CA SER A 27 -3.30 12.61 -9.76
C SER A 27 -2.59 11.26 -9.82
N LYS A 28 -1.36 11.27 -10.32
CA LYS A 28 -0.55 10.07 -10.45
C LYS A 28 -0.30 9.52 -9.04
N GLN A 29 -0.91 8.39 -8.73
CA GLN A 29 -0.73 7.73 -7.43
C GLN A 29 0.64 7.05 -7.40
N HIS A 30 1.54 7.58 -6.57
CA HIS A 30 2.87 7.02 -6.37
C HIS A 30 2.81 5.91 -5.33
N ARG A 31 3.30 4.72 -5.68
CA ARG A 31 3.23 3.55 -4.80
C ARG A 31 4.50 2.73 -4.91
N VAL A 32 5.08 2.33 -3.78
CA VAL A 32 6.26 1.48 -3.74
C VAL A 32 6.15 0.43 -2.65
N VAL A 33 6.54 -0.80 -2.97
CA VAL A 33 6.70 -1.89 -2.02
C VAL A 33 8.19 -2.20 -1.86
N PHE A 34 8.66 -2.18 -0.60
CA PHE A 34 10.02 -2.57 -0.23
C PHE A 34 10.02 -3.99 0.34
N GLN A 35 11.01 -4.80 -0.07
CA GLN A 35 11.24 -6.12 0.48
C GLN A 35 12.33 -6.08 1.55
N VAL A 36 12.08 -6.72 2.71
CA VAL A 36 13.08 -6.99 3.73
C VAL A 36 13.07 -8.49 4.06
N ASP A 37 14.11 -9.21 3.63
CA ASP A 37 14.21 -10.67 3.79
C ASP A 37 15.47 -11.10 4.58
N THR A 38 16.16 -10.16 5.19
CA THR A 38 17.37 -10.37 5.99
C THR A 38 17.26 -9.74 7.37
N ALA A 39 17.91 -10.32 8.36
CA ALA A 39 18.01 -9.77 9.72
C ALA A 39 19.17 -8.74 9.86
N ASP A 40 19.79 -8.35 8.75
CA ASP A 40 20.88 -7.38 8.77
C ASP A 40 20.38 -5.97 9.11
N THR A 41 20.92 -5.38 10.16
CA THR A 41 20.57 -4.04 10.63
C THR A 41 20.87 -2.95 9.60
N ALA A 42 21.95 -3.11 8.82
CA ALA A 42 22.30 -2.13 7.80
C ALA A 42 21.24 -2.10 6.67
N THR A 43 20.78 -3.27 6.23
CA THR A 43 19.69 -3.39 5.23
C THR A 43 18.37 -2.83 5.76
N MET A 44 18.00 -3.12 7.01
CA MET A 44 16.79 -2.55 7.64
C MET A 44 16.87 -1.02 7.70
N SER A 45 18.03 -0.48 8.11
CA SER A 45 18.28 0.96 8.17
C SER A 45 18.25 1.60 6.78
N LEU A 46 18.84 0.94 5.78
CA LEU A 46 18.81 1.40 4.38
C LEU A 46 17.40 1.44 3.84
N THR A 47 16.58 0.42 4.14
CA THR A 47 15.16 0.40 3.75
C THR A 47 14.41 1.61 4.29
N LEU A 48 14.59 1.94 5.58
CA LEU A 48 13.94 3.11 6.18
C LEU A 48 14.50 4.43 5.61
N ASN A 49 15.79 4.51 5.30
CA ASN A 49 16.36 5.67 4.63
C ASN A 49 15.76 5.87 3.23
N ASN A 50 15.62 4.79 2.46
CA ASN A 50 15.01 4.84 1.13
C ASN A 50 13.55 5.27 1.21
N ALA A 51 12.78 4.73 2.17
CA ALA A 51 11.41 5.14 2.40
C ALA A 51 11.29 6.62 2.78
N THR A 52 12.19 7.13 3.64
CA THR A 52 12.28 8.56 3.98
C THR A 52 12.52 9.40 2.72
N ASN A 53 13.52 9.03 1.92
CA ASN A 53 13.85 9.76 0.68
C ASN A 53 12.67 9.81 -0.29
N VAL A 54 11.91 8.72 -0.39
CA VAL A 54 10.71 8.67 -1.25
C VAL A 54 9.62 9.61 -0.71
N VAL A 55 9.33 9.58 0.60
CA VAL A 55 8.36 10.49 1.23
C VAL A 55 8.75 11.94 1.01
N ASP A 56 10.01 12.30 1.26
CA ASP A 56 10.50 13.67 1.12
C ASP A 56 10.42 14.17 -0.32
N TYR A 57 10.84 13.34 -1.28
CA TYR A 57 10.81 13.69 -2.69
C TYR A 57 9.39 14.05 -3.19
N TYR A 58 8.37 13.28 -2.77
CA TYR A 58 6.99 13.56 -3.18
C TYR A 58 6.37 14.69 -2.34
N ARG A 59 6.72 14.80 -1.06
CA ARG A 59 6.30 15.92 -0.21
C ARG A 59 6.76 17.28 -0.77
N ASP A 60 8.00 17.37 -1.25
CA ASP A 60 8.54 18.59 -1.86
C ASP A 60 7.80 19.00 -3.13
N LYS A 61 7.10 18.06 -3.76
CA LYS A 61 6.24 18.29 -4.92
C LYS A 61 4.76 18.52 -4.56
N ASN A 62 4.40 18.50 -3.28
CA ASN A 62 3.03 18.47 -2.78
C ASN A 62 2.22 17.26 -3.32
N GLU A 63 2.88 16.12 -3.50
CA GLU A 63 2.31 14.86 -3.92
C GLU A 63 2.38 13.84 -2.79
N GLU A 64 1.43 12.90 -2.73
CA GLU A 64 1.42 11.82 -1.75
C GLU A 64 1.99 10.53 -2.34
N VAL A 65 2.58 9.70 -1.48
CA VAL A 65 3.04 8.36 -1.85
C VAL A 65 2.51 7.31 -0.86
N GLU A 66 2.21 6.13 -1.36
CA GLU A 66 1.91 4.96 -0.54
C GLU A 66 3.13 4.03 -0.52
N ILE A 67 3.57 3.65 0.66
CA ILE A 67 4.73 2.78 0.89
C ILE A 67 4.27 1.56 1.67
N ASP A 68 4.66 0.36 1.22
CA ASP A 68 4.50 -0.89 1.97
C ASP A 68 5.87 -1.52 2.18
N ILE A 69 6.31 -1.66 3.43
CA ILE A 69 7.57 -2.33 3.78
C ILE A 69 7.23 -3.73 4.25
N VAL A 70 7.52 -4.73 3.42
CA VAL A 70 7.13 -6.12 3.65
C VAL A 70 8.31 -6.93 4.16
N ALA A 71 8.21 -7.41 5.40
CA ALA A 71 9.24 -8.23 6.04
C ALA A 71 8.80 -9.70 6.17
N PHE A 72 9.67 -10.62 5.73
CA PHE A 72 9.47 -12.07 5.82
C PHE A 72 10.82 -12.80 5.99
N GLY A 73 10.76 -14.12 6.26
CA GLY A 73 11.98 -14.88 6.57
C GLY A 73 12.78 -14.20 7.69
N PRO A 74 14.12 -14.20 7.64
CA PRO A 74 14.95 -13.52 8.65
C PRO A 74 14.61 -12.03 8.81
N GLY A 75 14.12 -11.37 7.77
CA GLY A 75 13.71 -9.96 7.80
C GLY A 75 12.59 -9.64 8.77
N LEU A 76 11.79 -10.63 9.21
CA LEU A 76 10.76 -10.42 10.24
C LEU A 76 11.35 -9.86 11.54
N ALA A 77 12.65 -10.05 11.79
CA ALA A 77 13.37 -9.43 12.91
C ALA A 77 13.17 -7.90 12.98
N MET A 78 12.97 -7.25 11.84
CA MET A 78 12.68 -5.81 11.75
C MET A 78 11.45 -5.41 12.59
N TYR A 79 10.46 -6.30 12.71
CA TYR A 79 9.19 -6.03 13.37
C TYR A 79 9.00 -6.76 14.70
N ARG A 80 9.95 -7.55 15.14
CA ARG A 80 9.86 -8.25 16.43
C ARG A 80 10.14 -7.28 17.57
N ALA A 81 9.28 -7.28 18.59
CA ALA A 81 9.45 -6.41 19.77
C ALA A 81 10.74 -6.72 20.55
N ASP A 82 11.19 -7.99 20.54
CA ASP A 82 12.37 -8.48 21.25
C ASP A 82 13.69 -8.38 20.46
N LYS A 83 13.63 -8.18 19.13
CA LYS A 83 14.84 -8.26 18.28
C LYS A 83 15.04 -7.06 17.34
N SER A 84 14.05 -6.19 17.17
CA SER A 84 14.16 -5.07 16.25
C SER A 84 15.24 -4.09 16.67
N THR A 85 16.20 -3.87 15.79
CA THR A 85 17.26 -2.86 15.97
C THR A 85 16.84 -1.48 15.44
N VAL A 86 15.64 -1.37 14.86
CA VAL A 86 15.12 -0.16 14.22
C VAL A 86 13.73 0.24 14.75
N ALA A 87 13.31 -0.32 15.89
CA ALA A 87 11.99 -0.11 16.47
C ALA A 87 11.63 1.37 16.65
N ASP A 88 12.54 2.17 17.21
CA ASP A 88 12.32 3.61 17.44
C ASP A 88 12.11 4.36 16.12
N ARG A 89 12.84 3.97 15.08
CA ARG A 89 12.69 4.56 13.74
C ARG A 89 11.33 4.22 13.13
N ILE A 90 10.86 2.99 13.30
CA ILE A 90 9.54 2.54 12.82
C ILE A 90 8.44 3.32 13.55
N ALA A 91 8.55 3.47 14.86
CA ALA A 91 7.59 4.24 15.66
C ALA A 91 7.52 5.71 15.19
N HIS A 92 8.67 6.34 14.94
CA HIS A 92 8.73 7.71 14.43
C HIS A 92 8.16 7.83 13.00
N PHE A 93 8.32 6.80 12.17
CA PHE A 93 7.89 6.83 10.78
C PHE A 93 6.37 6.90 10.60
N ALA A 94 5.60 6.40 11.59
CA ALA A 94 4.15 6.47 11.57
C ALA A 94 3.64 7.92 11.54
N ASP A 95 4.32 8.82 12.26
CA ASP A 95 3.99 10.25 12.27
C ASP A 95 4.67 11.02 11.14
N TYR A 96 5.90 10.67 10.83
CA TYR A 96 6.70 11.33 9.78
C TYR A 96 6.12 11.17 8.38
N GLY A 97 5.50 10.04 8.09
CA GLY A 97 4.94 9.73 6.77
C GLY A 97 3.77 10.61 6.35
N PHE A 98 3.03 11.20 7.30
CA PHE A 98 1.83 11.98 6.99
C PHE A 98 2.12 13.19 6.06
N PRO A 99 1.29 13.47 5.02
CA PRO A 99 0.03 12.80 4.63
C PRO A 99 0.21 11.50 3.82
N SER A 100 1.42 11.17 3.38
CA SER A 100 1.71 9.89 2.71
C SER A 100 1.44 8.70 3.64
N LYS A 101 1.14 7.54 3.07
CA LYS A 101 0.79 6.34 3.85
C LYS A 101 1.95 5.37 3.87
N VAL A 102 2.40 4.99 5.07
CA VAL A 102 3.44 3.98 5.25
C VAL A 102 2.87 2.81 6.04
N GLN A 103 2.89 1.63 5.43
CA GLN A 103 2.48 0.36 6.02
C GLN A 103 3.72 -0.52 6.29
N PHE A 104 3.71 -1.21 7.42
CA PHE A 104 4.72 -2.17 7.82
C PHE A 104 4.09 -3.56 7.85
N SER A 105 4.34 -4.37 6.81
CA SER A 105 3.68 -5.67 6.61
C SER A 105 4.54 -6.83 7.10
N ALA A 106 4.06 -7.53 8.13
CA ALA A 106 4.72 -8.68 8.77
C ALA A 106 4.13 -9.99 8.26
N CYS A 107 4.96 -10.87 7.69
CA CYS A 107 4.55 -12.16 7.16
C CYS A 107 4.12 -13.13 8.27
N ASN A 108 2.83 -13.53 8.28
CA ASN A 108 2.30 -14.50 9.26
C ASN A 108 2.91 -15.88 9.10
N ASN A 109 3.15 -16.36 7.88
CA ASN A 109 3.79 -17.66 7.65
C ASN A 109 5.17 -17.72 8.32
N THR A 110 5.95 -16.64 8.20
CA THR A 110 7.26 -16.53 8.87
C THR A 110 7.10 -16.48 10.38
N LYS A 111 6.17 -15.64 10.88
CA LYS A 111 5.91 -15.52 12.31
C LYS A 111 5.57 -16.88 12.93
N THR A 112 4.61 -17.59 12.35
CA THR A 112 4.18 -18.92 12.82
C THR A 112 5.32 -19.95 12.79
N ALA A 113 6.13 -19.94 11.73
CA ALA A 113 7.29 -20.83 11.64
C ALA A 113 8.34 -20.56 12.72
N MET A 114 8.60 -19.29 13.01
CA MET A 114 9.52 -18.87 14.07
C MET A 114 8.97 -19.22 15.46
N GLU A 115 7.68 -18.97 15.73
CA GLU A 115 7.02 -19.35 16.99
C GLU A 115 7.11 -20.86 17.25
N LYS A 116 6.90 -21.65 16.21
CA LYS A 116 7.07 -23.12 16.30
C LYS A 116 8.51 -23.53 16.61
N ALA A 117 9.48 -22.86 16.00
CA ALA A 117 10.90 -23.16 16.19
C ALA A 117 11.43 -22.70 17.56
N GLU A 118 10.96 -21.54 18.04
CA GLU A 118 11.38 -20.95 19.31
C GLU A 118 10.57 -21.46 20.51
N GLY A 119 9.40 -22.07 20.28
CA GLY A 119 8.54 -22.66 21.32
C GLY A 119 7.75 -21.64 22.14
N HIS A 120 7.65 -20.40 21.69
CA HIS A 120 6.88 -19.33 22.34
C HIS A 120 6.29 -18.32 21.32
N PRO A 121 5.23 -17.59 21.69
CA PRO A 121 4.68 -16.54 20.86
C PRO A 121 5.71 -15.43 20.57
N ILE A 122 5.64 -14.85 19.37
CA ILE A 122 6.44 -13.70 18.97
C ILE A 122 5.56 -12.46 18.96
N GLU A 123 5.90 -11.49 19.79
CA GLU A 123 5.27 -10.19 19.79
C GLU A 123 5.88 -9.30 18.71
N LEU A 124 5.00 -8.60 17.98
CA LEU A 124 5.40 -7.65 16.97
C LEU A 124 5.23 -6.21 17.50
N LEU A 125 5.99 -5.31 16.88
CA LEU A 125 5.82 -3.88 17.13
C LEU A 125 4.37 -3.46 16.79
N PRO A 126 3.78 -2.51 17.52
CA PRO A 126 2.37 -2.10 17.32
C PRO A 126 2.12 -1.49 15.93
N GLN A 127 3.14 -0.98 15.26
CA GLN A 127 3.07 -0.46 13.91
C GLN A 127 2.96 -1.55 12.83
N ALA A 128 3.34 -2.79 13.16
CA ALA A 128 3.35 -3.88 12.21
C ALA A 128 1.95 -4.47 11.99
N THR A 129 1.54 -4.55 10.74
CA THR A 129 0.30 -5.22 10.32
C THR A 129 0.61 -6.63 9.83
N ILE A 130 -0.10 -7.62 10.34
CA ILE A 130 0.08 -9.01 9.92
C ILE A 130 -0.57 -9.22 8.55
N VAL A 131 0.19 -9.76 7.59
CA VAL A 131 -0.28 -10.23 6.29
C VAL A 131 -0.10 -11.75 6.17
N PRO A 132 -0.97 -12.48 5.46
CA PRO A 132 -0.89 -13.94 5.40
C PRO A 132 0.46 -14.46 4.90
N SER A 133 1.01 -13.84 3.86
CA SER A 133 2.30 -14.18 3.26
C SER A 133 2.99 -12.92 2.73
N GLY A 134 4.24 -12.68 3.13
CA GLY A 134 4.99 -11.52 2.65
C GLY A 134 5.25 -11.57 1.14
N VAL A 135 5.54 -12.75 0.59
CA VAL A 135 5.75 -12.91 -0.86
C VAL A 135 4.47 -12.63 -1.65
N VAL A 136 3.33 -13.15 -1.19
CA VAL A 136 2.02 -12.89 -1.83
C VAL A 136 1.67 -11.40 -1.74
N GLN A 137 1.89 -10.76 -0.59
CA GLN A 137 1.69 -9.32 -0.42
C GLN A 137 2.47 -8.51 -1.47
N ILE A 138 3.75 -8.86 -1.71
CA ILE A 138 4.56 -8.19 -2.74
C ILE A 138 4.00 -8.44 -4.14
N MET A 139 3.57 -9.66 -4.45
CA MET A 139 2.97 -9.99 -5.75
C MET A 139 1.69 -9.17 -5.99
N GLU A 140 0.78 -9.16 -5.01
CA GLU A 140 -0.48 -8.40 -5.09
C GLU A 140 -0.23 -6.89 -5.24
N ARG A 141 0.78 -6.34 -4.55
CA ARG A 141 1.18 -4.93 -4.72
C ARG A 141 1.67 -4.67 -6.15
N GLN A 142 2.51 -5.53 -6.70
CA GLN A 142 2.99 -5.40 -8.08
C GLN A 142 1.86 -5.53 -9.11
N GLU A 143 0.92 -6.46 -8.91
CA GLU A 143 -0.29 -6.60 -9.75
C GLU A 143 -1.19 -5.35 -9.70
N GLN A 144 -1.20 -4.64 -8.57
CA GLN A 144 -1.86 -3.35 -8.39
C GLN A 144 -1.06 -2.17 -8.96
N GLY A 145 0.08 -2.41 -9.61
CA GLY A 145 0.92 -1.40 -10.25
C GLY A 145 1.89 -0.68 -9.31
N TRP A 146 2.24 -1.27 -8.16
CA TRP A 146 3.27 -0.73 -7.27
C TRP A 146 4.66 -0.95 -7.83
N SER A 147 5.55 0.02 -7.66
CA SER A 147 6.98 -0.16 -7.91
C SER A 147 7.57 -1.09 -6.85
N TYR A 148 8.44 -2.01 -7.24
CA TYR A 148 9.12 -2.92 -6.32
C TYR A 148 10.58 -2.51 -6.13
N VAL A 149 11.04 -2.48 -4.87
CA VAL A 149 12.43 -2.19 -4.51
C VAL A 149 12.91 -3.19 -3.47
N ARG A 150 14.10 -3.73 -3.67
CA ARG A 150 14.84 -4.51 -2.67
C ARG A 150 16.13 -3.76 -2.34
N PRO A 151 16.28 -3.22 -1.12
CA PRO A 151 17.49 -2.52 -0.67
C PRO A 151 18.69 -3.42 -0.51
#